data_cd2402a22be9514a66b8f9dead54d487
#
_entry.id   cd2402a22be9514a66b8f9dead54d487
#
_cell.length_a   1.000
_cell.length_b   1.000
_cell.length_c   1.000
_cell.angle_alpha   90.00
_cell.angle_beta   90.00
_cell.angle_gamma   90.00
#
_symmetry.space_group_name_H-M   'P 1'
#
loop_
_entity.id
_entity.type
_entity.pdbx_description
1 polymer ?
#
loop_
_entity_poly.entity_id
_entity_poly.type
_entity_poly.pdbx_seq_one_letter_code
_entity_poly.pdbx_strand_id
1 'polypeptide(L)'
;GGEWLGPGDRETITVEDPSTREPWGEVPAGTVDDVDAAYEAAVNAQSTWADRDPSERAALVDRVHDLMEDHEDAIAELLQVESGSAQLKSTVEFQTAVADVAEATTMPSRAGGDVRDSTIAGKENLVKREPAGVVAVIPPWNFPLHLAIRAVAPAVALGNAVVIKPASETPVTSGLVIAKLFEMAGAPSGLVNVVTGRGSSIGDRVAGHPDVDVVAFTGSTEVGRHVAKQAVDSLAFPAMELGGNGPSVVLEDADIDNAVSGSAFGSFSHQGQVCISINRHLVHESVYDEFVEGLAAKAEILPAGSAHSPATFVGPIINESQRDQILDYIEETVDAGATLETGGDTVDVDGVEDSLVVEPTVLSDVTNDMTAACNEHFGPVAPVIPFSDDEEAIELANATEYGLAASVWSGDRNRAEDVADEIDAGMVHINDQPINEEPDVPFGGMKASGIGRFHGDAIVEELTETKWISVQREQRSFPF
;
A
#
# COMPACT_ATOMS: atom_id res chain seq x y z
N GLY A 1 -7.35 7.76 -27.44
CA GLY A 1 -6.50 7.45 -26.29
C GLY A 1 -5.12 8.05 -26.39
N GLY A 2 -4.50 8.29 -25.24
CA GLY A 2 -3.16 8.87 -25.17
C GLY A 2 -3.09 10.38 -25.31
N GLU A 3 -4.20 11.06 -25.10
CA GLU A 3 -4.27 12.52 -25.07
C GLU A 3 -4.69 13.00 -23.69
N TRP A 4 -4.08 14.11 -23.24
CA TRP A 4 -4.50 14.78 -22.01
C TRP A 4 -5.80 15.55 -22.28
N LEU A 5 -6.83 15.23 -21.52
CA LEU A 5 -8.14 15.90 -21.61
C LEU A 5 -8.29 16.86 -20.43
N GLY A 6 -8.47 18.15 -20.75
CA GLY A 6 -8.82 19.12 -19.73
C GLY A 6 -10.27 19.00 -19.27
N PRO A 7 -10.66 19.70 -18.18
CA PRO A 7 -12.01 19.61 -17.63
C PRO A 7 -13.09 20.03 -18.63
N GLY A 8 -12.83 21.02 -19.49
CA GLY A 8 -13.84 21.58 -20.39
C GLY A 8 -15.06 22.07 -19.59
N ASP A 9 -16.27 21.61 -19.99
CA ASP A 9 -17.54 21.89 -19.29
C ASP A 9 -17.92 20.77 -18.30
N ARG A 10 -16.96 19.87 -17.95
CA ARG A 10 -17.20 18.74 -17.04
C ARG A 10 -17.21 19.19 -15.58
N GLU A 11 -17.87 18.40 -14.73
CA GLU A 11 -17.70 18.50 -13.28
C GLU A 11 -16.23 18.27 -12.91
N THR A 12 -15.74 18.97 -11.88
CA THR A 12 -14.40 18.80 -11.35
C THR A 12 -14.44 18.23 -9.94
N ILE A 13 -13.33 17.62 -9.54
CA ILE A 13 -13.06 17.21 -8.16
C ILE A 13 -12.01 18.17 -7.64
N THR A 14 -12.33 18.87 -6.56
CA THR A 14 -11.38 19.74 -5.85
C THR A 14 -10.41 18.87 -5.08
N VAL A 15 -9.13 19.18 -5.18
CA VAL A 15 -8.05 18.61 -4.37
C VAL A 15 -7.73 19.64 -3.27
N GLU A 16 -7.83 19.22 -2.03
CA GLU A 16 -7.58 20.04 -0.86
C GLU A 16 -6.19 19.76 -0.30
N ASP A 17 -5.52 20.78 0.21
CA ASP A 17 -4.32 20.62 1.03
C ASP A 17 -4.74 20.36 2.49
N PRO A 18 -4.50 19.16 3.03
CA PRO A 18 -4.92 18.82 4.40
C PRO A 18 -4.27 19.69 5.49
N SER A 19 -3.11 20.29 5.20
CA SER A 19 -2.40 21.16 6.14
C SER A 19 -3.01 22.54 6.29
N THR A 20 -3.64 23.06 5.24
CA THR A 20 -4.22 24.41 5.21
C THR A 20 -5.74 24.40 5.11
N ARG A 21 -6.32 23.28 4.69
CA ARG A 21 -7.73 23.08 4.37
C ARG A 21 -8.24 23.97 3.22
N GLU A 22 -7.32 24.48 2.44
CA GLU A 22 -7.64 25.28 1.26
C GLU A 22 -7.60 24.43 -0.02
N PRO A 23 -8.45 24.74 -1.01
CA PRO A 23 -8.34 24.14 -2.32
C PRO A 23 -6.96 24.40 -2.95
N TRP A 24 -6.26 23.31 -3.31
CA TRP A 24 -4.96 23.38 -3.99
C TRP A 24 -5.09 23.28 -5.51
N GLY A 25 -6.03 22.47 -5.98
CA GLY A 25 -6.22 22.21 -7.40
C GLY A 25 -7.55 21.58 -7.74
N GLU A 26 -7.78 21.35 -9.02
CA GLU A 26 -8.97 20.66 -9.51
C GLU A 26 -8.61 19.68 -10.63
N VAL A 27 -9.27 18.51 -10.62
CA VAL A 27 -9.15 17.52 -11.70
C VAL A 27 -10.53 17.22 -12.29
N PRO A 28 -10.62 16.82 -13.58
CA PRO A 28 -11.89 16.44 -14.18
C PRO A 28 -12.53 15.23 -13.45
N ALA A 29 -13.84 15.27 -13.22
CA ALA A 29 -14.61 14.10 -12.82
C ALA A 29 -14.84 13.23 -14.07
N GLY A 30 -14.10 12.13 -14.19
CA GLY A 30 -14.22 11.16 -15.27
C GLY A 30 -15.55 10.41 -15.24
N THR A 31 -15.95 9.95 -16.41
CA THR A 31 -17.21 9.22 -16.64
C THR A 31 -16.91 7.75 -17.01
N VAL A 32 -17.98 6.94 -17.07
CA VAL A 32 -17.88 5.56 -17.58
C VAL A 32 -17.34 5.53 -19.02
N ASP A 33 -17.76 6.47 -19.87
CA ASP A 33 -17.27 6.56 -21.24
C ASP A 33 -15.75 6.87 -21.30
N ASP A 34 -15.22 7.65 -20.34
CA ASP A 34 -13.78 7.89 -20.24
C ASP A 34 -13.02 6.63 -19.82
N VAL A 35 -13.61 5.81 -18.93
CA VAL A 35 -13.06 4.51 -18.56
C VAL A 35 -13.00 3.58 -19.77
N ASP A 36 -14.09 3.48 -20.53
CA ASP A 36 -14.15 2.63 -21.73
C ASP A 36 -13.11 3.08 -22.78
N ALA A 37 -12.97 4.38 -22.98
CA ALA A 37 -11.96 4.93 -23.90
C ALA A 37 -10.52 4.67 -23.41
N ALA A 38 -10.27 4.68 -22.11
CA ALA A 38 -8.97 4.35 -21.53
C ALA A 38 -8.63 2.86 -21.73
N TYR A 39 -9.59 1.96 -21.53
CA TYR A 39 -9.39 0.53 -21.81
C TYR A 39 -9.18 0.23 -23.28
N GLU A 40 -9.95 0.86 -24.19
CA GLU A 40 -9.73 0.73 -25.64
C GLU A 40 -8.30 1.15 -26.01
N ALA A 41 -7.81 2.26 -25.46
CA ALA A 41 -6.44 2.71 -25.67
C ALA A 41 -5.41 1.74 -25.11
N ALA A 42 -5.64 1.21 -23.89
CA ALA A 42 -4.77 0.25 -23.23
C ALA A 42 -4.65 -1.06 -24.03
N VAL A 43 -5.76 -1.65 -24.48
CA VAL A 43 -5.76 -2.88 -25.30
C VAL A 43 -4.97 -2.67 -26.60
N ASN A 44 -5.21 -1.54 -27.28
CA ASN A 44 -4.49 -1.24 -28.52
C ASN A 44 -2.99 -1.06 -28.31
N ALA A 45 -2.56 -0.39 -27.22
CA ALA A 45 -1.15 -0.20 -26.90
C ALA A 45 -0.50 -1.50 -26.45
N GLN A 46 -1.17 -2.27 -25.59
CA GLN A 46 -0.68 -3.52 -25.02
C GLN A 46 -0.30 -4.54 -26.08
N SER A 47 -1.14 -4.73 -27.11
CA SER A 47 -0.89 -5.69 -28.19
C SER A 47 0.44 -5.51 -28.90
N THR A 48 0.89 -4.25 -29.03
CA THR A 48 2.19 -3.91 -29.63
C THR A 48 3.33 -3.85 -28.63
N TRP A 49 3.01 -3.51 -27.37
CA TRP A 49 3.98 -3.41 -26.29
C TRP A 49 4.47 -4.78 -25.84
N ALA A 50 3.58 -5.76 -25.75
CA ALA A 50 3.89 -7.14 -25.40
C ALA A 50 4.95 -7.78 -26.33
N ASP A 51 4.92 -7.41 -27.62
CA ASP A 51 5.85 -7.91 -28.64
C ASP A 51 7.24 -7.23 -28.63
N ARG A 52 7.43 -6.18 -27.78
CA ARG A 52 8.74 -5.52 -27.64
C ARG A 52 9.73 -6.42 -26.91
N ASP A 53 10.99 -6.28 -27.28
CA ASP A 53 12.07 -6.98 -26.60
C ASP A 53 12.07 -6.64 -25.09
N PRO A 54 12.34 -7.61 -24.19
CA PRO A 54 12.45 -7.36 -22.76
C PRO A 54 13.38 -6.22 -22.40
N SER A 55 14.48 -6.05 -23.13
CA SER A 55 15.43 -4.94 -22.95
C SER A 55 14.87 -3.56 -23.31
N GLU A 56 13.96 -3.48 -24.31
CA GLU A 56 13.31 -2.22 -24.67
C GLU A 56 12.29 -1.80 -23.59
N ARG A 57 11.58 -2.78 -23.01
CA ARG A 57 10.65 -2.54 -21.90
C ARG A 57 11.38 -2.10 -20.63
N ALA A 58 12.47 -2.80 -20.28
CA ALA A 58 13.35 -2.39 -19.18
C ALA A 58 13.89 -0.97 -19.38
N ALA A 59 14.36 -0.63 -20.58
CA ALA A 59 14.90 0.70 -20.87
C ALA A 59 13.85 1.83 -20.81
N LEU A 60 12.57 1.55 -21.01
CA LEU A 60 11.52 2.55 -20.78
C LEU A 60 11.38 2.84 -19.29
N VAL A 61 11.33 1.80 -18.46
CA VAL A 61 11.18 1.92 -17.00
C VAL A 61 12.43 2.57 -16.39
N ASP A 62 13.62 2.27 -16.90
CA ASP A 62 14.89 2.90 -16.49
C ASP A 62 14.88 4.42 -16.74
N ARG A 63 14.34 4.88 -17.88
CA ARG A 63 14.14 6.32 -18.13
C ARG A 63 13.11 6.96 -17.20
N VAL A 64 12.10 6.20 -16.74
CA VAL A 64 11.17 6.69 -15.71
C VAL A 64 11.89 6.87 -14.39
N HIS A 65 12.76 5.94 -14.00
CA HIS A 65 13.62 6.04 -12.83
C HIS A 65 14.46 7.33 -12.88
N ASP A 66 15.21 7.55 -13.96
CA ASP A 66 16.04 8.75 -14.14
C ASP A 66 15.20 10.05 -14.03
N LEU A 67 14.00 10.06 -14.64
CA LEU A 67 13.10 11.21 -14.58
C LEU A 67 12.53 11.44 -13.19
N MET A 68 12.31 10.40 -12.40
CA MET A 68 11.91 10.57 -11.00
C MET A 68 13.02 11.24 -10.20
N GLU A 69 14.27 10.76 -10.31
CA GLU A 69 15.42 11.38 -9.64
C GLU A 69 15.61 12.84 -10.06
N ASP A 70 15.48 13.16 -11.34
CA ASP A 70 15.59 14.53 -11.86
C ASP A 70 14.50 15.49 -11.33
N HIS A 71 13.37 14.97 -10.82
CA HIS A 71 12.23 15.73 -10.33
C HIS A 71 11.90 15.51 -8.85
N GLU A 72 12.84 14.96 -8.05
CA GLU A 72 12.67 14.62 -6.64
C GLU A 72 11.99 15.74 -5.83
N ASP A 73 12.57 16.94 -5.83
CA ASP A 73 12.05 18.06 -5.04
C ASP A 73 10.58 18.40 -5.38
N ALA A 74 10.25 18.42 -6.67
CA ALA A 74 8.90 18.74 -7.11
C ALA A 74 7.88 17.66 -6.74
N ILE A 75 8.26 16.39 -6.83
CA ILE A 75 7.41 15.26 -6.45
C ILE A 75 7.22 15.22 -4.94
N ALA A 76 8.28 15.44 -4.16
CA ALA A 76 8.20 15.50 -2.70
C ALA A 76 7.29 16.66 -2.22
N GLU A 77 7.35 17.84 -2.87
CA GLU A 77 6.45 18.96 -2.59
C GLU A 77 4.99 18.60 -2.88
N LEU A 78 4.72 17.93 -4.01
CA LEU A 78 3.37 17.46 -4.35
C LEU A 78 2.82 16.49 -3.30
N LEU A 79 3.63 15.57 -2.78
CA LEU A 79 3.24 14.66 -1.71
C LEU A 79 2.89 15.40 -0.41
N GLN A 80 3.61 16.47 -0.07
CA GLN A 80 3.30 17.28 1.11
C GLN A 80 1.95 17.99 0.96
N VAL A 81 1.72 18.59 -0.19
CA VAL A 81 0.50 19.38 -0.45
C VAL A 81 -0.74 18.50 -0.59
N GLU A 82 -0.63 17.38 -1.31
CA GLU A 82 -1.80 16.60 -1.70
C GLU A 82 -2.21 15.56 -0.64
N SER A 83 -1.24 14.93 0.03
CA SER A 83 -1.52 13.89 1.03
C SER A 83 -1.19 14.29 2.47
N GLY A 84 -0.83 15.55 2.73
CA GLY A 84 -0.43 15.98 4.08
C GLY A 84 0.83 15.27 4.60
N SER A 85 1.69 14.81 3.71
CA SER A 85 2.92 14.11 4.07
C SER A 85 3.93 15.06 4.73
N ALA A 86 4.34 14.80 5.96
CA ALA A 86 5.48 15.50 6.55
C ALA A 86 6.74 15.29 5.70
N GLN A 87 7.73 16.18 5.81
CA GLN A 87 8.93 16.15 4.97
C GLN A 87 9.67 14.81 5.02
N LEU A 88 9.79 14.21 6.21
CA LEU A 88 10.42 12.89 6.35
C LEU A 88 9.67 11.83 5.54
N LYS A 89 8.34 11.80 5.67
CA LYS A 89 7.49 10.82 4.98
C LYS A 89 7.54 11.01 3.47
N SER A 90 7.45 12.25 2.97
CA SER A 90 7.52 12.50 1.52
C SER A 90 8.86 12.06 0.92
N THR A 91 9.96 12.26 1.66
CA THR A 91 11.30 11.79 1.25
C THR A 91 11.38 10.26 1.24
N VAL A 92 10.90 9.59 2.30
CA VAL A 92 10.92 8.12 2.38
C VAL A 92 10.04 7.52 1.30
N GLU A 93 8.81 8.02 1.11
CA GLU A 93 7.93 7.53 0.04
C GLU A 93 8.55 7.68 -1.34
N PHE A 94 9.15 8.82 -1.62
CA PHE A 94 9.83 9.05 -2.90
C PHE A 94 10.97 8.04 -3.12
N GLN A 95 11.83 7.84 -2.11
CA GLN A 95 12.96 6.92 -2.21
C GLN A 95 12.48 5.46 -2.39
N THR A 96 11.44 5.04 -1.68
CA THR A 96 10.84 3.71 -1.86
C THR A 96 10.25 3.55 -3.26
N ALA A 97 9.52 4.55 -3.75
CA ALA A 97 8.98 4.54 -5.12
C ALA A 97 10.07 4.44 -6.20
N VAL A 98 11.20 5.14 -6.03
CA VAL A 98 12.36 5.05 -6.93
C VAL A 98 12.98 3.65 -6.89
N ALA A 99 13.10 3.05 -5.69
CA ALA A 99 13.62 1.69 -5.53
C ALA A 99 12.73 0.64 -6.22
N ASP A 100 11.41 0.78 -6.15
CA ASP A 100 10.46 -0.09 -6.86
C ASP A 100 10.61 0.01 -8.38
N VAL A 101 10.77 1.23 -8.89
CA VAL A 101 11.00 1.42 -10.34
C VAL A 101 12.32 0.81 -10.76
N ALA A 102 13.39 0.96 -9.96
CA ALA A 102 14.68 0.33 -10.21
C ALA A 102 14.55 -1.21 -10.26
N GLU A 103 13.87 -1.81 -9.29
CA GLU A 103 13.61 -3.26 -9.24
C GLU A 103 12.80 -3.72 -10.46
N ALA A 104 11.79 -2.96 -10.89
CA ALA A 104 10.97 -3.29 -12.05
C ALA A 104 11.79 -3.37 -13.34
N THR A 105 12.91 -2.64 -13.48
CA THR A 105 13.81 -2.74 -14.64
C THR A 105 14.42 -4.13 -14.81
N THR A 106 14.55 -4.89 -13.72
CA THR A 106 15.14 -6.24 -13.71
C THR A 106 14.15 -7.34 -14.10
N MET A 107 12.83 -7.09 -13.91
CA MET A 107 11.76 -8.09 -14.03
C MET A 107 11.62 -8.69 -15.43
N PRO A 108 11.76 -7.94 -16.55
CA PRO A 108 11.68 -8.52 -17.89
C PRO A 108 12.67 -9.66 -18.14
N SER A 109 13.84 -9.61 -17.50
CA SER A 109 14.85 -10.66 -17.61
C SER A 109 14.59 -11.86 -16.70
N ARG A 110 13.81 -11.69 -15.63
CA ARG A 110 13.41 -12.75 -14.70
C ARG A 110 12.09 -13.43 -15.08
N ALA A 111 11.24 -12.77 -15.85
CA ALA A 111 9.98 -13.33 -16.35
C ALA A 111 10.17 -14.39 -17.43
N GLY A 112 11.28 -15.10 -17.41
CA GLY A 112 11.58 -16.18 -18.33
C GLY A 112 10.70 -17.41 -18.10
N GLY A 113 10.71 -18.32 -19.07
CA GLY A 113 10.06 -19.62 -18.95
C GLY A 113 11.03 -20.73 -18.61
N ASP A 114 10.49 -21.92 -18.37
CA ASP A 114 11.24 -23.14 -18.07
C ASP A 114 11.15 -24.16 -19.22
N VAL A 115 12.23 -24.89 -19.43
CA VAL A 115 12.22 -26.13 -20.21
C VAL A 115 12.23 -27.31 -19.24
N ARG A 116 11.19 -28.13 -19.29
CA ARG A 116 11.04 -29.26 -18.37
C ARG A 116 11.01 -30.57 -19.14
N ASP A 117 11.69 -31.60 -18.62
CA ASP A 117 11.62 -32.95 -19.16
C ASP A 117 10.19 -33.50 -19.09
N SER A 118 9.85 -34.34 -20.07
CA SER A 118 8.59 -35.08 -20.10
C SER A 118 8.77 -36.54 -19.69
N THR A 119 7.79 -37.08 -18.99
CA THR A 119 7.70 -38.55 -18.77
C THR A 119 7.30 -39.31 -20.04
N ILE A 120 6.92 -38.60 -21.11
CA ILE A 120 6.55 -39.14 -22.40
C ILE A 120 7.78 -39.11 -23.31
N ALA A 121 8.20 -40.24 -23.84
CA ALA A 121 9.36 -40.34 -24.70
C ALA A 121 9.25 -39.43 -25.93
N GLY A 122 10.35 -38.75 -26.27
CA GLY A 122 10.43 -37.82 -27.40
C GLY A 122 9.61 -36.52 -27.25
N LYS A 123 9.15 -36.22 -26.03
CA LYS A 123 8.37 -34.99 -25.71
C LYS A 123 9.19 -34.01 -24.87
N GLU A 124 9.07 -32.75 -25.16
CA GLU A 124 9.66 -31.63 -24.45
C GLU A 124 8.53 -30.69 -23.99
N ASN A 125 8.64 -30.17 -22.77
CA ASN A 125 7.68 -29.22 -22.20
C ASN A 125 8.34 -27.83 -22.08
N LEU A 126 7.73 -26.84 -22.72
CA LEU A 126 8.10 -25.44 -22.59
C LEU A 126 7.03 -24.75 -21.74
N VAL A 127 7.42 -24.15 -20.63
CA VAL A 127 6.57 -23.31 -19.83
C VAL A 127 7.00 -21.88 -20.09
N LYS A 128 6.11 -21.03 -20.60
CA LYS A 128 6.38 -19.62 -20.90
C LYS A 128 5.55 -18.74 -19.99
N ARG A 129 6.06 -17.55 -19.68
CA ARG A 129 5.29 -16.46 -19.11
C ARG A 129 5.01 -15.44 -20.22
N GLU A 130 3.76 -15.02 -20.32
CA GLU A 130 3.29 -13.99 -21.26
C GLU A 130 2.66 -12.87 -20.42
N PRO A 131 2.66 -11.59 -20.87
CA PRO A 131 1.94 -10.53 -20.16
C PRO A 131 0.48 -10.91 -19.91
N ALA A 132 -0.07 -10.57 -18.75
CA ALA A 132 -1.48 -10.82 -18.46
C ALA A 132 -2.42 -10.03 -19.42
N GLY A 133 -2.08 -8.77 -19.73
CA GLY A 133 -2.86 -7.93 -20.64
C GLY A 133 -3.01 -6.49 -20.15
N VAL A 134 -4.22 -6.11 -19.71
CA VAL A 134 -4.51 -4.77 -19.16
C VAL A 134 -4.68 -4.87 -17.66
N VAL A 135 -3.90 -4.06 -16.93
CA VAL A 135 -3.89 -3.98 -15.47
C VAL A 135 -4.63 -2.72 -15.02
N ALA A 136 -5.72 -2.88 -14.28
CA ALA A 136 -6.31 -1.78 -13.53
C ALA A 136 -5.52 -1.53 -12.26
N VAL A 137 -5.12 -0.29 -11.99
CA VAL A 137 -4.44 0.11 -10.75
C VAL A 137 -5.29 1.11 -10.00
N ILE A 138 -5.69 0.76 -8.78
CA ILE A 138 -6.56 1.58 -7.93
C ILE A 138 -5.81 1.81 -6.61
N PRO A 139 -4.92 2.81 -6.56
CA PRO A 139 -4.10 3.12 -5.39
C PRO A 139 -4.89 3.93 -4.34
N PRO A 140 -4.42 3.92 -3.07
CA PRO A 140 -4.95 4.73 -1.99
C PRO A 140 -4.32 6.13 -1.97
N TRP A 141 -4.73 6.92 -0.98
CA TRP A 141 -4.27 8.29 -0.76
C TRP A 141 -3.09 8.43 0.21
N ASN A 142 -2.78 7.42 1.04
CA ASN A 142 -1.80 7.56 2.12
C ASN A 142 -0.32 7.49 1.65
N PHE A 143 0.01 6.59 0.74
CA PHE A 143 1.30 6.54 0.02
C PHE A 143 1.03 6.56 -1.49
N PRO A 144 0.52 7.70 -1.99
CA PRO A 144 -0.11 7.74 -3.31
C PRO A 144 0.86 7.41 -4.46
N LEU A 145 2.08 7.94 -4.42
CA LEU A 145 3.08 7.69 -5.45
C LEU A 145 3.58 6.24 -5.40
N HIS A 146 4.03 5.83 -4.21
CA HIS A 146 4.63 4.52 -4.00
C HIS A 146 3.66 3.38 -4.30
N LEU A 147 2.46 3.39 -3.67
CA LEU A 147 1.49 2.31 -3.83
C LEU A 147 0.87 2.24 -5.24
N ALA A 148 0.96 3.31 -6.02
CA ALA A 148 0.61 3.27 -7.43
C ALA A 148 1.76 2.73 -8.29
N ILE A 149 2.98 3.29 -8.14
CA ILE A 149 4.11 2.97 -9.02
C ILE A 149 4.61 1.54 -8.84
N ARG A 150 4.51 0.95 -7.64
CA ARG A 150 4.88 -0.45 -7.36
C ARG A 150 4.04 -1.47 -8.15
N ALA A 151 2.86 -1.06 -8.66
CA ALA A 151 2.05 -1.87 -9.56
C ALA A 151 2.25 -1.47 -11.03
N VAL A 152 2.35 -0.17 -11.32
CA VAL A 152 2.45 0.37 -12.68
C VAL A 152 3.78 0.03 -13.34
N ALA A 153 4.90 0.24 -12.64
CA ALA A 153 6.23 0.01 -13.21
C ALA A 153 6.46 -1.48 -13.57
N PRO A 154 6.19 -2.45 -12.68
CA PRO A 154 6.24 -3.87 -13.02
C PRO A 154 5.28 -4.26 -14.15
N ALA A 155 4.04 -3.75 -14.15
CA ALA A 155 3.07 -4.06 -15.20
C ALA A 155 3.62 -3.67 -16.58
N VAL A 156 4.13 -2.45 -16.71
CA VAL A 156 4.72 -1.95 -17.96
C VAL A 156 5.99 -2.72 -18.33
N ALA A 157 6.88 -2.98 -17.38
CA ALA A 157 8.11 -3.75 -17.59
C ALA A 157 7.81 -5.16 -18.12
N LEU A 158 6.76 -5.81 -17.61
CA LEU A 158 6.36 -7.17 -17.99
C LEU A 158 5.56 -7.22 -19.30
N GLY A 159 5.22 -6.07 -19.90
CA GLY A 159 4.56 -6.01 -21.20
C GLY A 159 3.05 -5.78 -21.15
N ASN A 160 2.51 -5.41 -19.99
CA ASN A 160 1.11 -5.03 -19.82
C ASN A 160 0.89 -3.55 -20.15
N ALA A 161 -0.37 -3.18 -20.39
CA ALA A 161 -0.82 -1.78 -20.36
C ALA A 161 -1.58 -1.53 -19.05
N VAL A 162 -1.70 -0.24 -18.68
CA VAL A 162 -2.27 0.14 -17.39
C VAL A 162 -3.37 1.17 -17.52
N VAL A 163 -4.43 0.98 -16.73
CA VAL A 163 -5.49 1.98 -16.48
C VAL A 163 -5.49 2.30 -14.98
N ILE A 164 -5.11 3.53 -14.64
CA ILE A 164 -5.04 3.99 -13.24
C ILE A 164 -6.31 4.76 -12.91
N LYS A 165 -6.99 4.37 -11.84
CA LYS A 165 -7.97 5.21 -11.16
C LYS A 165 -7.37 5.72 -9.86
N PRO A 166 -6.81 6.91 -9.81
CA PRO A 166 -6.19 7.45 -8.61
C PRO A 166 -7.22 7.66 -7.49
N ALA A 167 -6.76 7.76 -6.25
CA ALA A 167 -7.59 8.21 -5.14
C ALA A 167 -8.13 9.63 -5.42
N SER A 168 -9.32 9.93 -4.91
CA SER A 168 -9.95 11.24 -5.14
C SER A 168 -9.25 12.37 -4.40
N GLU A 169 -8.62 12.03 -3.29
CA GLU A 169 -7.86 12.93 -2.42
C GLU A 169 -6.47 13.26 -3.01
N THR A 170 -5.87 12.31 -3.75
CA THR A 170 -4.49 12.42 -4.25
C THR A 170 -4.39 12.07 -5.75
N PRO A 171 -5.21 12.67 -6.64
CA PRO A 171 -5.25 12.27 -8.04
C PRO A 171 -3.98 12.62 -8.82
N VAL A 172 -3.22 13.61 -8.36
CA VAL A 172 -2.00 14.05 -9.04
C VAL A 172 -0.86 13.09 -8.75
N THR A 173 -0.57 12.83 -7.48
CA THR A 173 0.56 11.99 -7.07
C THR A 173 0.31 10.50 -7.32
N SER A 174 -0.92 10.02 -7.14
CA SER A 174 -1.26 8.60 -7.37
C SER A 174 -1.63 8.25 -8.83
N GLY A 175 -1.57 9.24 -9.74
CA GLY A 175 -1.95 8.99 -11.14
C GLY A 175 -1.31 9.90 -12.16
N LEU A 176 -1.63 11.20 -12.12
CA LEU A 176 -1.25 12.13 -13.20
C LEU A 176 0.27 12.31 -13.34
N VAL A 177 1.00 12.40 -12.23
CA VAL A 177 2.48 12.46 -12.23
C VAL A 177 3.06 11.20 -12.85
N ILE A 178 2.55 10.03 -12.50
CA ILE A 178 3.00 8.73 -13.02
C ILE A 178 2.83 8.69 -14.54
N ALA A 179 1.63 9.00 -15.04
CA ALA A 179 1.39 9.04 -16.48
C ALA A 179 2.30 10.06 -17.19
N LYS A 180 2.57 11.20 -16.55
CA LYS A 180 3.46 12.23 -17.10
C LYS A 180 4.91 11.76 -17.17
N LEU A 181 5.40 11.07 -16.17
CA LEU A 181 6.75 10.47 -16.17
C LEU A 181 6.89 9.44 -17.31
N PHE A 182 5.91 8.55 -17.49
CA PHE A 182 5.91 7.59 -18.61
C PHE A 182 5.83 8.28 -19.97
N GLU A 183 5.02 9.33 -20.13
CA GLU A 183 4.97 10.14 -21.35
C GLU A 183 6.34 10.76 -21.66
N MET A 184 6.98 11.41 -20.67
CA MET A 184 8.31 12.02 -20.80
C MET A 184 9.39 10.98 -21.12
N ALA A 185 9.28 9.76 -20.57
CA ALA A 185 10.16 8.63 -20.88
C ALA A 185 9.96 8.09 -22.31
N GLY A 186 8.93 8.52 -23.02
CA GLY A 186 8.62 8.10 -24.39
C GLY A 186 7.78 6.82 -24.47
N ALA A 187 6.93 6.56 -23.48
CA ALA A 187 5.96 5.47 -23.53
C ALA A 187 5.01 5.62 -24.74
N PRO A 188 4.65 4.51 -25.41
CA PRO A 188 3.63 4.56 -26.44
C PRO A 188 2.31 5.13 -25.92
N SER A 189 1.63 5.90 -26.78
CA SER A 189 0.30 6.45 -26.47
C SER A 189 -0.68 5.33 -26.09
N GLY A 190 -1.38 5.48 -24.97
CA GLY A 190 -2.32 4.48 -24.43
C GLY A 190 -1.70 3.38 -23.57
N LEU A 191 -0.37 3.36 -23.38
CA LEU A 191 0.28 2.35 -22.52
C LEU A 191 -0.02 2.57 -21.04
N VAL A 192 -0.01 3.82 -20.59
CA VAL A 192 -0.41 4.22 -19.22
C VAL A 192 -1.52 5.26 -19.34
N ASN A 193 -2.68 4.94 -18.83
CA ASN A 193 -3.87 5.78 -18.88
C ASN A 193 -4.32 6.13 -17.47
N VAL A 194 -4.83 7.34 -17.25
CA VAL A 194 -5.37 7.80 -15.98
C VAL A 194 -6.80 8.29 -16.17
N VAL A 195 -7.72 7.81 -15.35
CA VAL A 195 -9.09 8.31 -15.29
C VAL A 195 -9.35 8.79 -13.87
N THR A 196 -9.31 10.11 -13.68
CA THR A 196 -9.68 10.74 -12.40
C THR A 196 -11.19 10.64 -12.20
N GLY A 197 -11.64 10.38 -10.97
CA GLY A 197 -13.06 10.23 -10.70
C GLY A 197 -13.34 9.62 -9.33
N ARG A 198 -14.55 9.86 -8.82
CA ARG A 198 -14.97 9.27 -7.54
C ARG A 198 -15.15 7.76 -7.68
N GLY A 199 -14.75 6.99 -6.67
CA GLY A 199 -14.93 5.53 -6.63
C GLY A 199 -16.37 5.12 -6.87
N SER A 200 -17.33 5.84 -6.27
CA SER A 200 -18.78 5.59 -6.43
C SER A 200 -19.32 5.82 -7.86
N SER A 201 -18.58 6.57 -8.70
CA SER A 201 -19.04 6.92 -10.05
C SER A 201 -18.44 6.02 -11.14
N ILE A 202 -17.14 5.70 -11.01
CA ILE A 202 -16.42 4.97 -12.05
C ILE A 202 -15.70 3.71 -11.53
N GLY A 203 -15.62 3.50 -10.22
CA GLY A 203 -14.85 2.41 -9.62
C GLY A 203 -15.27 1.02 -10.11
N ASP A 204 -16.57 0.75 -10.11
CA ASP A 204 -17.11 -0.54 -10.57
C ASP A 204 -16.78 -0.80 -12.05
N ARG A 205 -16.84 0.26 -12.88
CA ARG A 205 -16.49 0.12 -14.30
C ARG A 205 -15.00 -0.13 -14.50
N VAL A 206 -14.13 0.50 -13.70
CA VAL A 206 -12.69 0.26 -13.76
C VAL A 206 -12.36 -1.18 -13.33
N ALA A 207 -12.90 -1.64 -12.21
CA ALA A 207 -12.60 -2.95 -11.66
C ALA A 207 -13.27 -4.11 -12.41
N GLY A 208 -14.43 -3.88 -13.01
CA GLY A 208 -15.24 -4.90 -13.72
C GLY A 208 -15.31 -4.69 -15.23
N HIS A 209 -14.33 -4.00 -15.84
CA HIS A 209 -14.32 -3.83 -17.31
C HIS A 209 -14.10 -5.17 -18.02
N PRO A 210 -14.78 -5.46 -19.16
CA PRO A 210 -14.58 -6.73 -19.88
C PRO A 210 -13.15 -6.99 -20.35
N ASP A 211 -12.37 -5.95 -20.54
CA ASP A 211 -10.98 -6.02 -21.02
C ASP A 211 -9.97 -5.86 -19.90
N VAL A 212 -10.37 -5.99 -18.62
CA VAL A 212 -9.41 -6.05 -17.49
C VAL A 212 -8.93 -7.47 -17.26
N ASP A 213 -7.63 -7.65 -17.12
CA ASP A 213 -7.02 -8.96 -16.85
C ASP A 213 -6.54 -9.08 -15.39
N VAL A 214 -6.04 -7.97 -14.81
CA VAL A 214 -5.62 -7.90 -13.40
C VAL A 214 -6.13 -6.61 -12.78
N VAL A 215 -6.65 -6.70 -11.55
CA VAL A 215 -7.02 -5.53 -10.74
C VAL A 215 -6.11 -5.45 -9.54
N ALA A 216 -5.17 -4.52 -9.57
CA ALA A 216 -4.29 -4.17 -8.45
C ALA A 216 -4.97 -3.07 -7.62
N PHE A 217 -5.44 -3.42 -6.44
CA PHE A 217 -6.14 -2.53 -5.52
C PHE A 217 -5.41 -2.46 -4.18
N THR A 218 -5.22 -1.26 -3.66
CA THR A 218 -4.82 -1.03 -2.28
C THR A 218 -5.80 -0.07 -1.61
N GLY A 219 -6.34 -0.44 -0.44
CA GLY A 219 -7.32 0.36 0.28
C GLY A 219 -8.02 -0.40 1.41
N SER A 220 -9.18 0.12 1.88
CA SER A 220 -9.90 -0.52 2.98
C SER A 220 -10.42 -1.92 2.62
N THR A 221 -10.51 -2.80 3.62
CA THR A 221 -10.99 -4.18 3.44
C THR A 221 -12.42 -4.24 2.90
N GLU A 222 -13.30 -3.33 3.32
CA GLU A 222 -14.67 -3.27 2.83
C GLU A 222 -14.74 -2.99 1.33
N VAL A 223 -14.03 -1.93 0.88
CA VAL A 223 -13.97 -1.58 -0.54
C VAL A 223 -13.24 -2.65 -1.34
N GLY A 224 -12.15 -3.23 -0.81
CA GLY A 224 -11.41 -4.30 -1.48
C GLY A 224 -12.24 -5.55 -1.72
N ARG A 225 -13.07 -5.95 -0.76
CA ARG A 225 -14.03 -7.05 -0.94
C ARG A 225 -15.04 -6.77 -2.07
N HIS A 226 -15.44 -5.50 -2.24
CA HIS A 226 -16.32 -5.09 -3.34
C HIS A 226 -15.58 -5.12 -4.68
N VAL A 227 -14.41 -4.50 -4.75
CA VAL A 227 -13.55 -4.46 -5.95
C VAL A 227 -13.17 -5.85 -6.43
N ALA A 228 -12.79 -6.76 -5.51
CA ALA A 228 -12.48 -8.15 -5.84
C ALA A 228 -13.66 -8.89 -6.49
N LYS A 229 -14.90 -8.64 -6.03
CA LYS A 229 -16.10 -9.22 -6.65
C LYS A 229 -16.29 -8.69 -8.08
N GLN A 230 -16.10 -7.39 -8.32
CA GLN A 230 -16.19 -6.83 -9.67
C GLN A 230 -15.12 -7.43 -10.60
N ALA A 231 -13.88 -7.57 -10.12
CA ALA A 231 -12.79 -8.19 -10.88
C ALA A 231 -13.12 -9.64 -11.27
N VAL A 232 -13.57 -10.45 -10.32
CA VAL A 232 -13.89 -11.86 -10.55
C VAL A 232 -15.11 -12.03 -11.48
N ASP A 233 -16.08 -11.10 -11.48
CA ASP A 233 -17.21 -11.13 -12.41
C ASP A 233 -16.74 -10.99 -13.88
N SER A 234 -15.59 -10.34 -14.12
CA SER A 234 -14.92 -10.25 -15.44
C SER A 234 -13.84 -11.33 -15.62
N LEU A 235 -13.67 -12.25 -14.67
CA LEU A 235 -12.60 -13.25 -14.61
C LEU A 235 -11.18 -12.65 -14.51
N ALA A 236 -11.07 -11.39 -14.13
CA ALA A 236 -9.80 -10.74 -13.84
C ALA A 236 -9.21 -11.26 -12.51
N PHE A 237 -7.88 -11.30 -12.42
CA PHE A 237 -7.18 -11.65 -11.19
C PHE A 237 -7.20 -10.47 -10.20
N PRO A 238 -7.71 -10.62 -8.97
CA PRO A 238 -7.71 -9.58 -7.96
C PRO A 238 -6.43 -9.62 -7.11
N ALA A 239 -5.49 -8.72 -7.35
CA ALA A 239 -4.34 -8.47 -6.48
C ALA A 239 -4.73 -7.39 -5.45
N MET A 240 -5.01 -7.81 -4.21
CA MET A 240 -5.63 -6.97 -3.19
C MET A 240 -4.69 -6.78 -2.00
N GLU A 241 -4.34 -5.53 -1.71
CA GLU A 241 -3.68 -5.11 -0.48
C GLU A 241 -4.68 -4.29 0.35
N LEU A 242 -5.03 -4.81 1.52
CA LEU A 242 -6.14 -4.30 2.30
C LEU A 242 -5.67 -3.85 3.70
N GLY A 243 -6.63 -3.56 4.58
CA GLY A 243 -6.34 -3.07 5.91
C GLY A 243 -5.53 -4.01 6.78
N GLY A 244 -4.98 -3.47 7.84
CA GLY A 244 -4.22 -4.18 8.85
C GLY A 244 -4.68 -3.85 10.27
N ASN A 245 -4.30 -4.68 11.21
CA ASN A 245 -4.41 -4.44 12.64
C ASN A 245 -3.20 -5.07 13.33
N GLY A 246 -2.02 -4.54 12.95
CA GLY A 246 -0.72 -5.11 13.28
C GLY A 246 -0.42 -5.14 14.77
N PRO A 247 -0.12 -6.33 15.36
CA PRO A 247 0.39 -6.40 16.72
C PRO A 247 1.89 -6.14 16.79
N SER A 248 2.32 -5.44 17.84
CA SER A 248 3.71 -5.38 18.29
C SER A 248 3.82 -6.11 19.63
N VAL A 249 4.47 -7.26 19.65
CA VAL A 249 4.63 -8.10 20.85
C VAL A 249 5.94 -7.75 21.53
N VAL A 250 5.88 -7.31 22.80
CA VAL A 250 7.05 -6.95 23.60
C VAL A 250 7.18 -7.94 24.76
N LEU A 251 8.14 -8.87 24.66
CA LEU A 251 8.40 -9.90 25.66
C LEU A 251 9.16 -9.32 26.87
N GLU A 252 9.16 -10.03 28.01
CA GLU A 252 9.75 -9.54 29.27
C GLU A 252 11.27 -9.31 29.23
N ASP A 253 11.98 -9.89 28.26
CA ASP A 253 13.41 -9.78 28.07
C ASP A 253 13.79 -8.79 26.96
N ALA A 254 12.85 -8.06 26.37
CA ALA A 254 13.10 -7.07 25.34
C ALA A 254 13.93 -5.89 25.85
N ASP A 255 14.70 -5.27 24.94
CA ASP A 255 15.28 -3.94 25.16
C ASP A 255 14.13 -2.90 25.07
N ILE A 256 13.65 -2.46 26.24
CA ILE A 256 12.46 -1.60 26.33
C ILE A 256 12.68 -0.24 25.67
N ASP A 257 13.85 0.37 25.82
CA ASP A 257 14.16 1.65 25.17
C ASP A 257 14.09 1.54 23.62
N ASN A 258 14.55 0.43 23.08
CA ASN A 258 14.50 0.15 21.64
C ASN A 258 13.06 -0.18 21.21
N ALA A 259 12.36 -1.03 21.94
CA ALA A 259 10.96 -1.38 21.67
C ALA A 259 10.04 -0.15 21.70
N VAL A 260 10.19 0.73 22.69
CA VAL A 260 9.47 2.02 22.78
C VAL A 260 9.78 2.93 21.59
N SER A 261 11.05 3.02 21.19
CA SER A 261 11.43 3.86 20.04
C SER A 261 10.88 3.34 18.73
N GLY A 262 10.94 2.03 18.50
CA GLY A 262 10.36 1.37 17.34
C GLY A 262 8.83 1.44 17.34
N SER A 263 8.20 1.28 18.50
CA SER A 263 6.74 1.40 18.65
C SER A 263 6.25 2.83 18.38
N ALA A 264 6.95 3.85 18.87
CA ALA A 264 6.62 5.24 18.57
C ALA A 264 6.72 5.55 17.07
N PHE A 265 7.77 5.05 16.41
CA PHE A 265 7.90 5.19 14.95
C PHE A 265 6.79 4.42 14.23
N GLY A 266 6.54 3.17 14.59
CA GLY A 266 5.56 2.29 13.94
C GLY A 266 4.11 2.73 14.13
N SER A 267 3.79 3.52 15.17
CA SER A 267 2.43 4.01 15.43
C SER A 267 2.19 5.44 14.95
N PHE A 268 3.21 6.30 14.96
CA PHE A 268 3.01 7.73 14.74
C PHE A 268 3.58 8.25 13.42
N SER A 269 4.38 7.45 12.69
CA SER A 269 4.83 7.82 11.34
C SER A 269 3.65 8.00 10.42
N HIS A 270 3.66 9.08 9.64
CA HIS A 270 2.55 9.49 8.77
C HIS A 270 1.19 9.49 9.51
N GLN A 271 1.20 9.94 10.78
CA GLN A 271 0.02 10.03 11.64
C GLN A 271 -0.69 8.67 11.83
N GLY A 272 0.02 7.54 11.72
CA GLY A 272 -0.59 6.21 11.78
C GLY A 272 -1.44 5.82 10.57
N GLN A 273 -1.47 6.64 9.52
CA GLN A 273 -2.19 6.35 8.27
C GLN A 273 -1.45 5.36 7.38
N VAL A 274 -1.06 4.23 7.95
CA VAL A 274 -0.25 3.18 7.31
C VAL A 274 -0.87 1.82 7.59
N CYS A 275 -1.13 1.03 6.55
CA CYS A 275 -1.74 -0.30 6.69
C CYS A 275 -0.90 -1.28 7.53
N ILE A 276 0.43 -1.05 7.57
CA ILE A 276 1.39 -1.82 8.37
C ILE A 276 1.80 -1.09 9.66
N SER A 277 1.06 -0.05 10.09
CA SER A 277 1.30 0.58 11.40
C SER A 277 1.00 -0.38 12.55
N ILE A 278 1.61 -0.09 13.70
CA ILE A 278 1.29 -0.83 14.92
C ILE A 278 -0.05 -0.34 15.46
N ASN A 279 -1.07 -1.19 15.37
CA ASN A 279 -2.41 -0.90 15.88
C ASN A 279 -2.62 -1.40 17.31
N ARG A 280 -1.83 -2.38 17.76
CA ARG A 280 -1.93 -2.98 19.09
C ARG A 280 -0.53 -3.26 19.64
N HIS A 281 -0.24 -2.71 20.82
CA HIS A 281 0.99 -3.01 21.56
C HIS A 281 0.67 -4.06 22.60
N LEU A 282 1.10 -5.31 22.37
CA LEU A 282 0.96 -6.41 23.31
C LEU A 282 2.23 -6.45 24.16
N VAL A 283 2.13 -6.12 25.44
CA VAL A 283 3.29 -5.92 26.31
C VAL A 283 3.21 -6.85 27.52
N HIS A 284 4.29 -7.60 27.76
CA HIS A 284 4.36 -8.50 28.93
C HIS A 284 4.19 -7.71 30.24
N GLU A 285 3.37 -8.22 31.17
CA GLU A 285 2.97 -7.52 32.40
C GLU A 285 4.15 -7.03 33.26
N SER A 286 5.30 -7.73 33.22
CA SER A 286 6.47 -7.35 34.03
C SER A 286 7.20 -6.11 33.52
N VAL A 287 7.00 -5.70 32.27
CA VAL A 287 7.62 -4.51 31.64
C VAL A 287 6.59 -3.49 31.17
N TYR A 288 5.31 -3.73 31.49
CA TYR A 288 4.17 -2.95 31.00
C TYR A 288 4.23 -1.48 31.41
N ASP A 289 4.39 -1.20 32.71
CA ASP A 289 4.42 0.17 33.22
C ASP A 289 5.58 0.98 32.62
N GLU A 290 6.78 0.36 32.53
CA GLU A 290 7.98 0.98 31.94
C GLU A 290 7.77 1.30 30.44
N PHE A 291 7.15 0.39 29.70
CA PHE A 291 6.85 0.57 28.29
C PHE A 291 5.80 1.68 28.07
N VAL A 292 4.70 1.70 28.84
CA VAL A 292 3.63 2.71 28.75
C VAL A 292 4.19 4.11 29.06
N GLU A 293 4.94 4.25 30.18
CA GLU A 293 5.59 5.53 30.53
C GLU A 293 6.53 6.00 29.43
N GLY A 294 7.35 5.11 28.90
CA GLY A 294 8.28 5.41 27.80
C GLY A 294 7.59 5.84 26.51
N LEU A 295 6.53 5.14 26.10
CA LEU A 295 5.78 5.43 24.89
C LEU A 295 5.00 6.74 25.00
N ALA A 296 4.35 7.01 26.14
CA ALA A 296 3.67 8.28 26.43
C ALA A 296 4.64 9.46 26.37
N ALA A 297 5.82 9.33 27.03
CA ALA A 297 6.84 10.36 26.99
C ALA A 297 7.38 10.63 25.57
N LYS A 298 7.45 9.60 24.71
CA LYS A 298 7.82 9.79 23.29
C LYS A 298 6.71 10.51 22.53
N ALA A 299 5.44 10.13 22.72
CA ALA A 299 4.29 10.74 22.08
C ALA A 299 4.20 12.24 22.38
N GLU A 300 4.38 12.64 23.65
CA GLU A 300 4.33 14.04 24.11
C GLU A 300 5.34 14.97 23.43
N ILE A 301 6.49 14.45 23.01
CA ILE A 301 7.56 15.27 22.43
C ILE A 301 7.58 15.25 20.90
N LEU A 302 6.73 14.46 20.24
CA LEU A 302 6.67 14.43 18.79
C LEU A 302 6.09 15.74 18.24
N PRO A 303 6.79 16.44 17.33
CA PRO A 303 6.28 17.66 16.75
C PRO A 303 5.06 17.38 15.87
N ALA A 304 3.88 17.81 16.29
CA ALA A 304 2.63 17.71 15.52
C ALA A 304 2.25 19.09 14.94
N GLY A 305 1.76 19.13 13.67
CA GLY A 305 1.40 20.38 13.03
C GLY A 305 1.29 20.28 11.50
N SER A 306 1.39 21.41 10.81
CA SER A 306 1.34 21.48 9.35
C SER A 306 2.47 20.67 8.70
N ALA A 307 2.16 19.90 7.66
CA ALA A 307 3.15 19.16 6.87
C ALA A 307 4.15 20.07 6.13
N HIS A 308 3.81 21.35 5.93
CA HIS A 308 4.71 22.33 5.33
C HIS A 308 5.84 22.79 6.26
N SER A 309 5.76 22.46 7.55
CA SER A 309 6.83 22.75 8.51
C SER A 309 7.89 21.63 8.48
N PRO A 310 9.17 21.94 8.25
CA PRO A 310 10.22 20.92 8.23
C PRO A 310 10.48 20.27 9.60
N ALA A 311 9.93 20.84 10.67
CA ALA A 311 10.04 20.27 12.02
C ALA A 311 8.93 19.26 12.34
N THR A 312 7.88 19.20 11.52
CA THR A 312 6.71 18.33 11.77
C THR A 312 7.06 16.88 11.53
N PHE A 313 6.71 16.03 12.50
CA PHE A 313 6.73 14.57 12.37
C PHE A 313 5.31 14.02 12.17
N VAL A 314 4.34 14.49 12.98
CA VAL A 314 2.93 14.12 12.88
C VAL A 314 2.18 15.25 12.15
N GLY A 315 1.83 15.01 10.91
CA GLY A 315 1.10 15.96 10.06
C GLY A 315 -0.42 15.83 10.20
N PRO A 316 -1.21 16.41 9.27
CA PRO A 316 -2.65 16.32 9.28
C PRO A 316 -3.16 14.94 8.82
N ILE A 317 -4.30 14.53 9.33
CA ILE A 317 -5.15 13.46 8.79
C ILE A 317 -5.69 13.91 7.43
N ILE A 318 -5.97 12.98 6.55
CA ILE A 318 -6.32 13.29 5.15
C ILE A 318 -7.61 14.11 4.99
N ASN A 319 -8.61 13.89 5.84
CA ASN A 319 -9.90 14.60 5.79
C ASN A 319 -10.63 14.54 7.14
N GLU A 320 -11.72 15.32 7.26
CA GLU A 320 -12.54 15.39 8.47
C GLU A 320 -13.14 14.05 8.88
N SER A 321 -13.67 13.30 7.94
CA SER A 321 -14.33 12.02 8.24
C SER A 321 -13.39 11.03 8.89
N GLN A 322 -12.13 11.00 8.43
CA GLN A 322 -11.11 10.12 9.02
C GLN A 322 -10.65 10.64 10.38
N ARG A 323 -10.47 11.97 10.54
CA ARG A 323 -10.14 12.58 11.84
C ARG A 323 -11.22 12.28 12.87
N ASP A 324 -12.47 12.54 12.55
CA ASP A 324 -13.60 12.33 13.44
C ASP A 324 -13.72 10.87 13.86
N GLN A 325 -13.54 9.93 12.93
CA GLN A 325 -13.52 8.50 13.24
C GLN A 325 -12.39 8.12 14.23
N ILE A 326 -11.21 8.71 14.09
CA ILE A 326 -10.08 8.47 15.01
C ILE A 326 -10.43 8.96 16.42
N LEU A 327 -10.99 10.17 16.53
CA LEU A 327 -11.41 10.73 17.81
C LEU A 327 -12.54 9.93 18.46
N ASP A 328 -13.53 9.49 17.67
CA ASP A 328 -14.59 8.60 18.14
C ASP A 328 -14.02 7.29 18.72
N TYR A 329 -13.04 6.68 18.04
CA TYR A 329 -12.40 5.44 18.52
C TYR A 329 -11.63 5.64 19.83
N ILE A 330 -10.98 6.80 20.01
CA ILE A 330 -10.32 7.15 21.27
C ILE A 330 -11.37 7.30 22.38
N GLU A 331 -12.42 8.10 22.15
CA GLU A 331 -13.49 8.34 23.13
C GLU A 331 -14.18 7.04 23.55
N GLU A 332 -14.61 6.22 22.60
CA GLU A 332 -15.26 4.92 22.88
C GLU A 332 -14.35 3.96 23.65
N THR A 333 -13.03 3.99 23.40
CA THR A 333 -12.06 3.12 24.11
C THR A 333 -11.86 3.60 25.56
N VAL A 334 -11.79 4.90 25.78
CA VAL A 334 -11.73 5.50 27.13
C VAL A 334 -13.03 5.24 27.90
N ASP A 335 -14.18 5.40 27.26
CA ASP A 335 -15.49 5.11 27.87
C ASP A 335 -15.66 3.61 28.22
N ALA A 336 -14.98 2.72 27.50
CA ALA A 336 -14.93 1.30 27.80
C ALA A 336 -14.00 0.94 28.97
N GLY A 337 -13.21 1.90 29.47
CA GLY A 337 -12.42 1.76 30.69
C GLY A 337 -10.90 1.83 30.49
N ALA A 338 -10.41 2.11 29.28
CA ALA A 338 -9.00 2.39 29.04
C ALA A 338 -8.57 3.71 29.70
N THR A 339 -7.29 3.82 30.03
CA THR A 339 -6.67 5.04 30.55
C THR A 339 -6.03 5.83 29.43
N LEU A 340 -6.41 7.11 29.28
CA LEU A 340 -5.74 8.05 28.38
C LEU A 340 -4.46 8.57 29.06
N GLU A 341 -3.31 8.13 28.58
CA GLU A 341 -2.01 8.54 29.12
C GLU A 341 -1.55 9.90 28.56
N THR A 342 -1.75 10.11 27.25
CA THR A 342 -1.45 11.37 26.57
C THR A 342 -2.24 11.50 25.26
N GLY A 343 -2.38 12.72 24.75
CA GLY A 343 -3.09 13.02 23.51
C GLY A 343 -4.61 13.03 23.67
N GLY A 344 -5.32 12.57 22.63
CA GLY A 344 -6.77 12.39 22.64
C GLY A 344 -7.57 13.55 22.04
N ASP A 345 -6.92 14.59 21.54
CA ASP A 345 -7.57 15.80 20.99
C ASP A 345 -6.90 16.21 19.66
N THR A 346 -7.38 17.27 19.07
CA THR A 346 -6.78 17.92 17.91
C THR A 346 -5.76 18.96 18.31
N VAL A 347 -4.74 19.15 17.46
CA VAL A 347 -3.73 20.20 17.63
C VAL A 347 -4.18 21.46 16.91
N ASP A 348 -4.18 22.60 17.60
CA ASP A 348 -4.38 23.90 16.97
C ASP A 348 -3.20 24.24 16.03
N VAL A 349 -3.50 24.54 14.79
CA VAL A 349 -2.51 25.01 13.81
C VAL A 349 -2.78 26.47 13.46
N ASP A 350 -1.77 27.31 13.61
CA ASP A 350 -1.90 28.76 13.38
C ASP A 350 -2.48 29.07 11.99
N GLY A 351 -3.62 29.76 11.97
CA GLY A 351 -4.30 30.18 10.74
C GLY A 351 -5.19 29.12 10.08
N VAL A 352 -5.31 27.93 10.68
CA VAL A 352 -6.17 26.85 10.18
C VAL A 352 -7.36 26.69 11.12
N GLU A 353 -8.57 26.93 10.61
CA GLU A 353 -9.80 26.65 11.34
C GLU A 353 -10.13 25.17 11.23
N ASP A 354 -10.50 24.53 12.35
CA ASP A 354 -10.86 23.10 12.39
C ASP A 354 -9.74 22.17 11.86
N SER A 355 -8.59 22.23 12.54
CA SER A 355 -7.37 21.50 12.17
C SER A 355 -7.60 19.99 12.02
N LEU A 356 -6.94 19.38 11.03
CA LEU A 356 -6.92 17.92 10.83
C LEU A 356 -5.78 17.22 11.58
N VAL A 357 -4.99 17.94 12.36
CA VAL A 357 -3.88 17.33 13.11
C VAL A 357 -4.42 16.74 14.41
N VAL A 358 -4.23 15.43 14.61
CA VAL A 358 -4.59 14.72 15.84
C VAL A 358 -3.32 14.50 16.66
N GLU A 359 -3.41 14.71 17.97
CA GLU A 359 -2.31 14.46 18.90
C GLU A 359 -1.88 13.00 18.90
N PRO A 360 -0.57 12.67 18.93
CA PRO A 360 -0.10 11.32 19.24
C PRO A 360 -0.71 10.86 20.56
N THR A 361 -1.50 9.79 20.50
CA THR A 361 -2.34 9.32 21.60
C THR A 361 -1.90 7.96 22.09
N VAL A 362 -1.71 7.82 23.41
CA VAL A 362 -1.38 6.54 24.07
C VAL A 362 -2.51 6.17 25.03
N LEU A 363 -3.03 4.95 24.88
CA LEU A 363 -4.09 4.37 25.70
C LEU A 363 -3.54 3.15 26.43
N SER A 364 -3.59 3.13 27.75
CA SER A 364 -3.24 1.97 28.58
C SER A 364 -4.48 1.26 29.13
N ASP A 365 -4.28 0.11 29.78
CA ASP A 365 -5.36 -0.74 30.30
C ASP A 365 -6.38 -1.17 29.21
N VAL A 366 -5.92 -1.26 27.96
CA VAL A 366 -6.76 -1.66 26.84
C VAL A 366 -6.94 -3.17 26.81
N THR A 367 -8.13 -3.63 26.44
CA THR A 367 -8.40 -5.04 26.11
C THR A 367 -8.60 -5.20 24.59
N ASN A 368 -8.36 -6.39 24.07
CA ASN A 368 -8.35 -6.64 22.63
C ASN A 368 -9.72 -6.46 21.93
N ASP A 369 -10.81 -6.35 22.70
CA ASP A 369 -12.17 -6.10 22.23
C ASP A 369 -12.61 -4.63 22.30
N MET A 370 -11.78 -3.74 22.87
CA MET A 370 -12.04 -2.31 22.86
C MET A 370 -11.87 -1.70 21.45
N THR A 371 -12.61 -0.65 21.16
CA THR A 371 -12.78 -0.09 19.80
C THR A 371 -11.46 0.22 19.09
N ALA A 372 -10.50 0.89 19.75
CA ALA A 372 -9.20 1.21 19.15
C ALA A 372 -8.30 -0.03 18.94
N ALA A 373 -8.54 -1.14 19.67
CA ALA A 373 -7.76 -2.36 19.53
C ALA A 373 -8.34 -3.33 18.48
N CYS A 374 -9.68 -3.45 18.38
CA CYS A 374 -10.31 -4.41 17.48
C CYS A 374 -10.53 -3.88 16.05
N ASN A 375 -10.35 -2.57 15.81
CA ASN A 375 -10.47 -1.96 14.50
C ASN A 375 -9.13 -1.40 14.01
N GLU A 376 -8.97 -1.28 12.69
CA GLU A 376 -7.93 -0.46 12.08
C GLU A 376 -8.27 1.01 12.28
N HIS A 377 -7.59 1.70 13.22
CA HIS A 377 -7.91 3.10 13.53
C HIS A 377 -7.35 4.10 12.51
N PHE A 378 -6.29 3.74 11.80
CA PHE A 378 -5.64 4.54 10.75
C PHE A 378 -5.33 5.97 11.18
N GLY A 379 -4.86 6.11 12.42
CA GLY A 379 -4.59 7.36 13.12
C GLY A 379 -3.43 7.23 14.10
N PRO A 380 -2.96 8.34 14.71
CA PRO A 380 -1.82 8.34 15.62
C PRO A 380 -2.22 7.87 17.03
N VAL A 381 -2.71 6.64 17.12
CA VAL A 381 -3.22 6.03 18.35
C VAL A 381 -2.44 4.75 18.66
N ALA A 382 -2.01 4.60 19.91
CA ALA A 382 -1.22 3.48 20.40
C ALA A 382 -1.91 2.81 21.60
N PRO A 383 -2.84 1.84 21.37
CA PRO A 383 -3.44 1.05 22.43
C PRO A 383 -2.43 0.04 22.98
N VAL A 384 -2.29 -0.04 24.29
CA VAL A 384 -1.37 -0.96 24.99
C VAL A 384 -2.15 -1.98 25.81
N ILE A 385 -1.91 -3.27 25.55
CA ILE A 385 -2.62 -4.41 26.08
C ILE A 385 -1.63 -5.28 26.85
N PRO A 386 -1.85 -5.57 28.15
CA PRO A 386 -0.98 -6.46 28.91
C PRO A 386 -1.21 -7.93 28.56
N PHE A 387 -0.15 -8.75 28.66
CA PHE A 387 -0.23 -10.21 28.61
C PHE A 387 0.74 -10.84 29.62
N SER A 388 0.54 -12.12 29.95
CA SER A 388 1.27 -12.81 31.02
C SER A 388 2.29 -13.86 30.55
N ASP A 389 2.12 -14.43 29.38
CA ASP A 389 3.04 -15.42 28.79
C ASP A 389 2.95 -15.45 27.24
N ASP A 390 3.88 -16.18 26.61
CA ASP A 390 4.00 -16.23 25.14
C ASP A 390 2.75 -16.82 24.45
N GLU A 391 2.07 -17.78 25.10
CA GLU A 391 0.85 -18.41 24.57
C GLU A 391 -0.30 -17.38 24.51
N GLU A 392 -0.47 -16.58 25.55
CA GLU A 392 -1.45 -15.49 25.58
C GLU A 392 -1.08 -14.39 24.55
N ALA A 393 0.22 -14.04 24.42
CA ALA A 393 0.66 -13.07 23.43
C ALA A 393 0.29 -13.49 22.00
N ILE A 394 0.54 -14.76 21.65
CA ILE A 394 0.20 -15.33 20.34
C ILE A 394 -1.33 -15.36 20.15
N GLU A 395 -2.10 -15.77 21.19
CA GLU A 395 -3.57 -15.77 21.11
C GLU A 395 -4.10 -14.34 20.83
N LEU A 396 -3.64 -13.35 21.59
CA LEU A 396 -4.03 -11.95 21.42
C LEU A 396 -3.59 -11.39 20.04
N ALA A 397 -2.38 -11.72 19.60
CA ALA A 397 -1.88 -11.28 18.30
C ALA A 397 -2.77 -11.78 17.16
N ASN A 398 -3.19 -13.04 17.21
CA ASN A 398 -4.01 -13.70 16.21
C ASN A 398 -5.52 -13.42 16.30
N ALA A 399 -5.99 -12.84 17.42
CA ALA A 399 -7.41 -12.52 17.65
C ALA A 399 -7.87 -11.28 16.88
N THR A 400 -7.69 -11.31 15.56
CA THR A 400 -8.13 -10.29 14.62
C THR A 400 -8.49 -10.93 13.27
N GLU A 401 -9.35 -10.27 12.47
CA GLU A 401 -9.62 -10.72 11.10
C GLU A 401 -8.45 -10.40 10.14
N TYR A 402 -7.55 -9.52 10.51
CA TYR A 402 -6.42 -9.06 9.73
C TYR A 402 -5.18 -9.97 9.88
N GLY A 403 -4.21 -9.78 9.01
CA GLY A 403 -2.94 -10.51 9.02
C GLY A 403 -1.94 -9.92 8.02
N LEU A 404 -1.69 -8.58 8.10
CA LEU A 404 -0.76 -7.92 7.18
C LEU A 404 0.67 -7.94 7.72
N ALA A 405 0.92 -7.23 8.82
CA ALA A 405 2.23 -7.13 9.41
C ALA A 405 2.19 -7.25 10.94
N ALA A 406 3.30 -7.67 11.54
CA ALA A 406 3.50 -7.78 12.98
C ALA A 406 4.95 -7.50 13.35
N SER A 407 5.23 -7.26 14.64
CA SER A 407 6.58 -7.22 15.18
C SER A 407 6.68 -7.97 16.49
N VAL A 408 7.90 -8.49 16.80
CA VAL A 408 8.22 -9.19 18.04
C VAL A 408 9.54 -8.66 18.59
N TRP A 409 9.53 -8.23 19.85
CA TRP A 409 10.70 -7.68 20.56
C TRP A 409 11.13 -8.63 21.67
N SER A 410 12.39 -9.10 21.64
CA SER A 410 12.97 -10.00 22.63
C SER A 410 14.49 -9.88 22.67
N GLY A 411 15.08 -10.08 23.83
CA GLY A 411 16.53 -10.25 23.98
C GLY A 411 17.02 -11.62 23.51
N ASP A 412 16.14 -12.63 23.46
CA ASP A 412 16.43 -13.95 22.90
C ASP A 412 15.83 -14.09 21.49
N ARG A 413 16.72 -14.03 20.48
CA ARG A 413 16.32 -14.14 19.08
C ARG A 413 15.56 -15.44 18.76
N ASN A 414 15.96 -16.59 19.33
CA ASN A 414 15.29 -17.87 19.02
C ASN A 414 13.85 -17.86 19.55
N ARG A 415 13.64 -17.32 20.76
CA ARG A 415 12.29 -17.15 21.30
C ARG A 415 11.45 -16.19 20.44
N ALA A 416 12.04 -15.10 19.98
CA ALA A 416 11.34 -14.18 19.07
C ALA A 416 10.95 -14.86 17.75
N GLU A 417 11.83 -15.69 17.18
CA GLU A 417 11.55 -16.48 15.96
C GLU A 417 10.43 -17.50 16.23
N ASP A 418 10.43 -18.20 17.37
CA ASP A 418 9.38 -19.16 17.76
C ASP A 418 8.01 -18.45 17.89
N VAL A 419 7.95 -17.26 18.51
CA VAL A 419 6.72 -16.47 18.63
C VAL A 419 6.27 -15.95 17.26
N ALA A 420 7.21 -15.45 16.45
CA ALA A 420 6.92 -14.91 15.11
C ALA A 420 6.33 -15.98 14.16
N ASP A 421 6.81 -17.22 14.25
CA ASP A 421 6.31 -18.34 13.43
C ASP A 421 4.84 -18.70 13.72
N GLU A 422 4.34 -18.40 14.92
CA GLU A 422 2.96 -18.67 15.34
C GLU A 422 2.00 -17.48 15.09
N ILE A 423 2.51 -16.33 14.61
CA ILE A 423 1.68 -15.15 14.29
C ILE A 423 1.17 -15.24 12.86
N ASP A 424 -0.14 -15.17 12.69
CA ASP A 424 -0.84 -15.19 11.39
C ASP A 424 -0.73 -13.83 10.67
N ALA A 425 0.45 -13.49 10.18
CA ALA A 425 0.70 -12.29 9.39
C ALA A 425 1.54 -12.59 8.15
N GLY A 426 1.38 -11.79 7.10
CA GLY A 426 2.18 -11.94 5.88
C GLY A 426 3.63 -11.52 6.06
N MET A 427 3.89 -10.63 7.03
CA MET A 427 5.21 -10.09 7.36
C MET A 427 5.35 -10.01 8.89
N VAL A 428 6.47 -10.50 9.43
CA VAL A 428 6.78 -10.39 10.87
C VAL A 428 8.22 -9.90 11.03
N HIS A 429 8.40 -8.83 11.79
CA HIS A 429 9.69 -8.19 12.01
C HIS A 429 10.19 -8.45 13.43
N ILE A 430 11.42 -8.95 13.58
CA ILE A 430 12.01 -9.25 14.89
C ILE A 430 12.98 -8.14 15.29
N ASN A 431 12.73 -7.54 16.46
CA ASN A 431 13.49 -6.40 17.00
C ASN A 431 13.54 -5.20 16.04
N ASP A 432 12.47 -5.04 15.26
CA ASP A 432 12.23 -3.90 14.39
C ASP A 432 10.73 -3.59 14.31
N GLN A 433 10.38 -2.40 13.85
CA GLN A 433 9.01 -1.97 13.65
C GLN A 433 8.48 -2.41 12.27
N PRO A 434 7.14 -2.55 12.07
CA PRO A 434 6.62 -3.18 10.86
C PRO A 434 6.47 -2.25 9.63
N ILE A 435 6.70 -0.93 9.77
CA ILE A 435 6.72 -0.01 8.61
C ILE A 435 8.06 -0.19 7.90
N ASN A 436 8.20 -1.32 7.24
CA ASN A 436 9.43 -1.75 6.59
C ASN A 436 9.08 -2.60 5.37
N GLU A 437 9.63 -2.26 4.22
CA GLU A 437 9.46 -3.01 2.98
C GLU A 437 10.71 -2.90 2.10
N GLU A 438 10.96 -3.95 1.35
CA GLU A 438 12.07 -4.03 0.40
C GLU A 438 11.53 -4.41 -0.98
N PRO A 439 12.01 -3.81 -2.08
CA PRO A 439 11.41 -3.96 -3.41
C PRO A 439 11.57 -5.36 -4.02
N ASP A 440 12.47 -6.17 -3.49
CA ASP A 440 12.74 -7.56 -3.92
C ASP A 440 12.17 -8.63 -2.97
N VAL A 441 11.50 -8.23 -1.87
CA VAL A 441 10.89 -9.13 -0.89
C VAL A 441 9.36 -9.10 -1.02
N PRO A 442 8.66 -10.25 -1.07
CA PRO A 442 7.22 -10.28 -1.22
C PRO A 442 6.48 -9.54 -0.10
N PHE A 443 5.68 -8.55 -0.47
CA PHE A 443 4.82 -7.77 0.41
C PHE A 443 3.37 -8.23 0.26
N GLY A 444 2.65 -8.42 1.37
CA GLY A 444 1.21 -8.67 1.36
C GLY A 444 0.70 -9.45 2.55
N GLY A 445 -0.62 -9.40 2.74
CA GLY A 445 -1.31 -9.94 3.92
C GLY A 445 -1.91 -11.32 3.74
N MET A 446 -2.37 -11.85 4.87
CA MET A 446 -3.22 -13.03 5.01
C MET A 446 -4.62 -12.64 5.47
N LYS A 447 -5.55 -13.58 5.60
CA LYS A 447 -6.91 -13.36 6.12
C LYS A 447 -7.62 -12.23 5.37
N ALA A 448 -8.14 -11.23 6.09
CA ALA A 448 -8.83 -10.07 5.52
C ALA A 448 -7.90 -8.96 5.01
N SER A 449 -6.59 -9.13 5.13
CA SER A 449 -5.60 -8.12 4.71
C SER A 449 -5.18 -8.23 3.25
N GLY A 450 -5.59 -9.26 2.50
CA GLY A 450 -5.33 -9.25 1.07
C GLY A 450 -5.36 -10.59 0.35
N ILE A 451 -5.13 -10.51 -0.96
CA ILE A 451 -5.01 -11.63 -1.90
C ILE A 451 -3.86 -11.29 -2.86
N GLY A 452 -2.94 -12.23 -3.06
CA GLY A 452 -1.74 -12.00 -3.88
C GLY A 452 -0.59 -11.37 -3.09
N ARG A 453 0.46 -11.02 -3.80
CA ARG A 453 1.65 -10.37 -3.24
C ARG A 453 2.22 -9.36 -4.23
N PHE A 454 2.73 -8.25 -3.70
CA PHE A 454 3.51 -7.28 -4.44
C PHE A 454 5.01 -7.52 -4.20
N HIS A 455 5.86 -6.86 -4.97
CA HIS A 455 7.31 -6.90 -4.94
C HIS A 455 7.94 -8.26 -5.32
N GLY A 456 9.24 -8.22 -5.58
CA GLY A 456 10.07 -9.37 -5.90
C GLY A 456 9.55 -10.21 -7.07
N ASP A 457 9.74 -11.52 -6.96
CA ASP A 457 9.22 -12.46 -7.96
C ASP A 457 7.71 -12.70 -7.85
N ALA A 458 7.11 -12.36 -6.71
CA ALA A 458 5.67 -12.55 -6.50
C ALA A 458 4.84 -11.68 -7.46
N ILE A 459 5.17 -10.40 -7.61
CA ILE A 459 4.45 -9.52 -8.54
C ILE A 459 4.61 -9.95 -10.01
N VAL A 460 5.71 -10.61 -10.36
CA VAL A 460 5.89 -11.18 -11.70
C VAL A 460 4.87 -12.31 -11.97
N GLU A 461 4.54 -13.09 -10.94
CA GLU A 461 3.52 -14.13 -11.05
C GLU A 461 2.12 -13.53 -11.22
N GLU A 462 1.79 -12.48 -10.48
CA GLU A 462 0.49 -11.83 -10.52
C GLU A 462 0.21 -11.09 -11.85
N LEU A 463 1.27 -10.58 -12.50
CA LEU A 463 1.17 -9.76 -13.72
C LEU A 463 1.48 -10.53 -15.01
N THR A 464 1.63 -11.86 -14.93
CA THR A 464 1.90 -12.71 -16.11
C THR A 464 1.05 -13.96 -16.13
N GLU A 465 0.71 -14.40 -17.35
CA GLU A 465 0.04 -15.66 -17.60
C GLU A 465 1.03 -16.78 -17.94
N THR A 466 0.77 -17.98 -17.41
CA THR A 466 1.59 -19.16 -17.68
C THR A 466 1.02 -19.97 -18.82
N LYS A 467 1.82 -20.19 -19.88
CA LYS A 467 1.47 -20.99 -21.04
C LYS A 467 2.35 -22.24 -21.15
N TRP A 468 1.72 -23.40 -21.14
CA TRP A 468 2.42 -24.66 -21.39
C TRP A 468 2.34 -25.06 -22.87
N ILE A 469 3.51 -25.18 -23.51
CA ILE A 469 3.65 -25.69 -24.86
C ILE A 469 4.35 -27.04 -24.77
N SER A 470 3.72 -28.12 -25.27
CA SER A 470 4.35 -29.44 -25.34
C SER A 470 4.72 -29.78 -26.80
N VAL A 471 5.98 -30.13 -27.01
CA VAL A 471 6.51 -30.44 -28.35
C VAL A 471 6.84 -31.90 -28.40
N GLN A 472 6.13 -32.67 -29.25
CA GLN A 472 6.46 -34.07 -29.55
C GLN A 472 7.47 -34.10 -30.71
N ARG A 473 8.74 -34.37 -30.42
CA ARG A 473 9.81 -34.35 -31.42
C ARG A 473 9.92 -35.66 -32.21
N GLU A 474 9.42 -36.76 -31.66
CA GLU A 474 9.38 -38.07 -32.30
C GLU A 474 7.94 -38.51 -32.54
N GLN A 475 7.70 -39.23 -33.66
CA GLN A 475 6.36 -39.70 -33.97
C GLN A 475 5.86 -40.67 -32.89
N ARG A 476 4.68 -40.38 -32.34
CA ARG A 476 4.02 -41.19 -31.32
C ARG A 476 2.93 -42.06 -31.94
N SER A 477 2.87 -43.32 -31.52
CA SER A 477 1.77 -44.23 -31.90
C SER A 477 0.60 -44.04 -30.95
N PHE A 478 -0.61 -44.05 -31.50
CA PHE A 478 -1.86 -43.99 -30.76
C PHE A 478 -2.58 -45.35 -30.86
N PRO A 479 -3.37 -45.76 -29.86
CA PRO A 479 -3.95 -47.08 -29.76
C PRO A 479 -5.18 -47.31 -30.67
N PHE A 480 -5.40 -46.50 -31.70
CA PHE A 480 -6.54 -46.65 -32.66
C PHE A 480 -6.10 -46.40 -34.11
#